data_96b5882cb6e5c3cac2f49097f703223c
#
_entry.id   96b5882cb6e5c3cac2f49097f703223c
#
_cell.length_a   1.000
_cell.length_b   1.000
_cell.length_c   1.000
_cell.angle_alpha   90.00
_cell.angle_beta   90.00
_cell.angle_gamma   90.00
#
_symmetry.space_group_name_H-M   'P 1'
#
loop_
_entity.id
_entity.type
_entity.pdbx_description
1 polymer ?
#
loop_
_entity_poly.entity_id
_entity_poly.type
_entity_poly.pdbx_seq_one_letter_code
_entity_poly.pdbx_strand_id
1 'polypeptide(L)'
;HLVVDLGAQGQDASSFAIGVVSGSYLLDLEISALESLGEAEVIGRPKVITADKQEASISSGQEIPYESATGGEGLGGTTGTTTSFKEVELKLTVRPQITPDDRIIMKLDVKQDTVGAVTAGGLSIDTNNIVTQVLVNNGETIVLGGVYNTNTTRSITKTPFLGDIPYVGRLFKRNVDQVQKSELLIFITPRIIEDSLRNR
;
A
#
# COMPACT_ATOMS: atom_id res chain seq x y z
N HIS A 1 -12.71 -48.57 0.40
CA HIS A 1 -11.37 -47.95 0.61
C HIS A 1 -11.58 -46.51 1.04
N LEU A 2 -11.21 -46.17 2.24
CA LEU A 2 -11.16 -44.78 2.70
C LEU A 2 -9.76 -44.24 2.34
N VAL A 3 -9.72 -43.23 1.52
CA VAL A 3 -8.46 -42.49 1.20
C VAL A 3 -8.58 -41.11 1.84
N VAL A 4 -7.68 -40.79 2.75
CA VAL A 4 -7.54 -39.47 3.36
C VAL A 4 -6.31 -38.84 2.70
N ASP A 5 -6.53 -37.80 1.89
CA ASP A 5 -5.47 -36.99 1.33
C ASP A 5 -5.43 -35.65 2.07
N LEU A 6 -4.31 -35.34 2.70
CA LEU A 6 -4.05 -34.10 3.45
C LEU A 6 -3.18 -33.16 2.61
N GLY A 7 -3.58 -32.95 1.37
CA GLY A 7 -2.86 -32.08 0.45
C GLY A 7 -3.24 -30.61 0.60
N ALA A 8 -2.54 -29.86 1.47
CA ALA A 8 -2.60 -28.42 1.48
C ALA A 8 -1.63 -27.83 0.46
N GLN A 9 -2.12 -27.17 -0.58
CA GLN A 9 -1.28 -26.34 -1.46
C GLN A 9 -1.23 -24.89 -0.94
N GLY A 10 -0.35 -24.65 0.01
CA GLY A 10 -0.08 -23.35 0.63
C GLY A 10 0.57 -23.54 1.99
N GLN A 11 1.56 -22.73 2.33
CA GLN A 11 2.35 -22.89 3.56
C GLN A 11 1.55 -22.75 4.85
N ASP A 12 0.31 -22.22 4.81
CA ASP A 12 -0.52 -21.94 5.98
C ASP A 12 -1.99 -22.39 5.82
N ALA A 13 -2.28 -23.28 4.88
CA ALA A 13 -3.64 -23.81 4.68
C ALA A 13 -3.83 -25.13 5.39
N SER A 14 -4.89 -25.26 6.18
CA SER A 14 -5.37 -26.55 6.67
C SER A 14 -6.47 -27.07 5.77
N SER A 15 -6.30 -28.27 5.22
CA SER A 15 -7.29 -28.96 4.41
C SER A 15 -7.62 -30.32 5.00
N PHE A 16 -8.88 -30.71 4.90
CA PHE A 16 -9.34 -32.01 5.27
C PHE A 16 -10.15 -32.58 4.10
N ALA A 17 -9.71 -33.70 3.55
CA ALA A 17 -10.41 -34.38 2.47
C ALA A 17 -10.84 -35.76 2.90
N ILE A 18 -12.10 -36.13 2.65
CA ILE A 18 -12.63 -37.50 2.83
C ILE A 18 -13.15 -37.96 1.49
N GLY A 19 -12.54 -39.04 0.95
CA GLY A 19 -13.02 -39.72 -0.22
C GLY A 19 -13.63 -41.05 0.13
N VAL A 20 -14.87 -41.33 -0.32
CA VAL A 20 -15.52 -42.65 -0.21
C VAL A 20 -15.70 -43.22 -1.59
N VAL A 21 -15.03 -44.30 -1.88
CA VAL A 21 -15.17 -45.06 -3.13
C VAL A 21 -15.98 -46.29 -2.87
N SER A 22 -17.22 -46.36 -3.40
CA SER A 22 -18.03 -47.54 -3.48
C SER A 22 -18.29 -47.90 -4.92
N GLY A 23 -18.46 -49.13 -5.29
CA GLY A 23 -18.42 -49.66 -6.66
C GLY A 23 -19.27 -48.93 -7.74
N SER A 24 -20.05 -47.93 -7.37
CA SER A 24 -20.85 -47.10 -8.30
C SER A 24 -20.81 -45.61 -7.98
N TYR A 25 -20.18 -45.18 -6.91
CA TYR A 25 -20.16 -43.77 -6.49
C TYR A 25 -18.77 -43.37 -6.00
N LEU A 26 -18.25 -42.26 -6.51
CA LEU A 26 -17.12 -41.53 -5.98
C LEU A 26 -17.66 -40.29 -5.29
N LEU A 27 -17.51 -40.20 -3.98
CA LEU A 27 -17.78 -38.99 -3.22
C LEU A 27 -16.45 -38.48 -2.67
N ASP A 28 -16.09 -37.28 -3.09
CA ASP A 28 -14.91 -36.58 -2.64
C ASP A 28 -15.35 -35.29 -1.93
N LEU A 29 -14.97 -35.12 -0.66
CA LEU A 29 -15.27 -33.96 0.15
C LEU A 29 -13.97 -33.33 0.60
N GLU A 30 -13.67 -32.13 0.10
CA GLU A 30 -12.54 -31.31 0.54
C GLU A 30 -13.02 -30.12 1.34
N ILE A 31 -12.47 -29.93 2.54
CA ILE A 31 -12.67 -28.75 3.37
C ILE A 31 -11.31 -28.08 3.54
N SER A 32 -11.18 -26.87 3.05
CA SER A 32 -9.98 -26.05 3.23
C SER A 32 -10.30 -24.73 3.93
N ALA A 33 -9.50 -24.35 4.89
CA ALA A 33 -9.56 -23.06 5.57
C ALA A 33 -8.18 -22.42 5.60
N LEU A 34 -8.10 -21.17 5.19
CA LEU A 34 -6.88 -20.35 5.23
C LEU A 34 -7.22 -19.00 5.86
N GLU A 35 -6.50 -18.66 6.92
CA GLU A 35 -6.48 -17.32 7.49
C GLU A 35 -5.05 -16.79 7.41
N SER A 36 -4.86 -15.63 6.79
CA SER A 36 -3.57 -14.94 6.68
C SER A 36 -3.72 -13.53 7.22
N LEU A 37 -2.93 -13.20 8.23
CA LEU A 37 -2.84 -11.87 8.83
C LEU A 37 -1.45 -11.30 8.52
N GLY A 38 -1.42 -10.11 7.92
CA GLY A 38 -0.19 -9.37 7.65
C GLY A 38 -0.35 -7.93 8.10
N GLU A 39 0.61 -7.42 8.85
CA GLU A 39 0.70 -6.03 9.26
C GLU A 39 2.07 -5.48 8.84
N ALA A 40 2.07 -4.29 8.23
CA ALA A 40 3.28 -3.58 7.85
C ALA A 40 3.15 -2.12 8.23
N GLU A 41 4.19 -1.58 8.88
CA GLU A 41 4.29 -0.17 9.24
C GLU A 41 5.51 0.45 8.54
N VAL A 42 5.31 1.60 7.89
CA VAL A 42 6.37 2.37 7.24
C VAL A 42 6.37 3.78 7.79
N ILE A 43 7.49 4.20 8.41
CA ILE A 43 7.65 5.53 9.00
C ILE A 43 8.73 6.29 8.25
N GLY A 44 8.36 7.43 7.63
CA GLY A 44 9.28 8.39 7.03
C GLY A 44 9.39 9.66 7.87
N ARG A 45 10.61 10.13 8.16
CA ARG A 45 10.87 11.34 8.98
C ARG A 45 11.86 12.27 8.29
N PRO A 46 11.46 12.97 7.20
CA PRO A 46 12.32 13.95 6.57
C PRO A 46 12.51 15.16 7.51
N LYS A 47 13.72 15.75 7.53
CA LYS A 47 14.04 16.93 8.30
C LYS A 47 14.81 17.90 7.41
N VAL A 48 14.45 19.18 7.45
CA VAL A 48 15.13 20.23 6.70
C VAL A 48 15.20 21.50 7.55
N ILE A 49 16.28 22.24 7.43
CA ILE A 49 16.48 23.53 8.08
C ILE A 49 16.51 24.60 6.98
N THR A 50 15.80 25.71 7.20
CA THR A 50 15.78 26.82 6.26
C THR A 50 15.62 28.15 7.00
N ALA A 51 15.96 29.25 6.34
CA ALA A 51 15.74 30.60 6.85
C ALA A 51 14.26 31.02 6.70
N ASP A 52 13.86 32.08 7.43
CA ASP A 52 12.53 32.67 7.30
C ASP A 52 12.26 33.08 5.85
N LYS A 53 11.06 32.74 5.36
CA LYS A 53 10.56 33.00 3.99
C LYS A 53 11.34 32.33 2.86
N GLN A 54 12.31 31.48 3.17
CA GLN A 54 13.07 30.72 2.17
C GLN A 54 12.47 29.32 2.00
N GLU A 55 12.35 28.90 0.75
CA GLU A 55 11.92 27.55 0.42
C GLU A 55 13.09 26.58 0.53
N ALA A 56 12.84 25.43 1.13
CA ALA A 56 13.78 24.34 1.18
C ALA A 56 13.09 23.03 0.83
N SER A 57 13.83 22.13 0.20
CA SER A 57 13.36 20.82 -0.18
C SER A 57 14.40 19.77 0.22
N ILE A 58 13.91 18.65 0.70
CA ILE A 58 14.67 17.43 0.92
C ILE A 58 13.96 16.27 0.27
N SER A 59 14.70 15.42 -0.45
CA SER A 59 14.19 14.18 -1.01
C SER A 59 15.14 13.04 -0.70
N SER A 60 14.56 11.84 -0.54
CA SER A 60 15.28 10.59 -0.35
C SER A 60 14.51 9.48 -1.03
N GLY A 61 15.15 8.76 -1.94
CA GLY A 61 14.46 7.75 -2.73
C GLY A 61 15.42 6.89 -3.52
N GLN A 62 14.84 6.13 -4.45
CA GLN A 62 15.54 5.28 -5.40
C GLN A 62 14.88 5.36 -6.77
N GLU A 63 15.66 5.09 -7.80
CA GLU A 63 15.16 4.95 -9.17
C GLU A 63 14.84 3.48 -9.46
N ILE A 64 13.68 3.25 -10.07
CA ILE A 64 13.24 1.91 -10.46
C ILE A 64 13.23 1.83 -11.98
N PRO A 65 13.96 0.89 -12.58
CA PRO A 65 13.89 0.67 -14.01
C PRO A 65 12.56 0.02 -14.40
N TYR A 66 11.98 0.48 -15.50
CA TYR A 66 10.85 -0.17 -16.15
C TYR A 66 11.10 -0.26 -17.66
N GLU A 67 10.63 -1.33 -18.25
CA GLU A 67 10.74 -1.56 -19.67
C GLU A 67 9.55 -0.96 -20.42
N SER A 68 9.84 -0.13 -21.40
CA SER A 68 8.85 0.43 -22.31
C SER A 68 9.06 -0.18 -23.69
N ALA A 69 8.05 -0.85 -24.22
CA ALA A 69 8.07 -1.35 -25.59
C ALA A 69 7.85 -0.18 -26.57
N THR A 70 8.84 0.13 -27.35
CA THR A 70 8.68 1.10 -28.45
C THR A 70 8.18 0.34 -29.68
N GLY A 71 6.86 0.37 -29.89
CA GLY A 71 6.24 -0.17 -31.10
C GLY A 71 6.54 0.76 -32.29
N GLY A 72 7.41 0.34 -33.19
CA GLY A 72 7.53 0.92 -34.50
C GLY A 72 6.46 0.34 -35.43
N GLU A 73 5.47 1.16 -35.84
CA GLU A 73 4.59 0.85 -36.96
C GLU A 73 5.39 0.88 -38.27
N GLY A 74 5.90 -0.28 -38.67
CA GLY A 74 6.62 -0.43 -39.94
C GLY A 74 6.84 -1.92 -40.25
N LEU A 75 6.54 -2.33 -41.48
CA LEU A 75 6.77 -3.67 -42.00
C LEU A 75 8.26 -4.07 -41.82
N GLY A 76 8.57 -4.92 -40.81
CA GLY A 76 9.87 -5.47 -40.57
C GLY A 76 10.64 -4.89 -39.36
N GLY A 77 9.98 -4.12 -38.48
CA GLY A 77 10.64 -3.51 -37.32
C GLY A 77 10.88 -4.51 -36.18
N THR A 78 12.13 -4.61 -35.76
CA THR A 78 12.55 -5.21 -34.49
C THR A 78 11.90 -4.45 -33.33
N THR A 79 11.15 -5.12 -32.49
CA THR A 79 10.65 -4.60 -31.20
C THR A 79 11.84 -4.26 -30.32
N GLY A 80 12.17 -2.98 -30.21
CA GLY A 80 13.19 -2.51 -29.26
C GLY A 80 12.53 -2.27 -27.89
N THR A 81 13.10 -2.84 -26.86
CA THR A 81 12.78 -2.51 -25.46
C THR A 81 13.67 -1.35 -25.02
N THR A 82 13.07 -0.27 -24.56
CA THR A 82 13.82 0.85 -23.96
C THR A 82 13.60 0.81 -22.45
N THR A 83 14.71 0.80 -21.70
CA THR A 83 14.67 0.89 -20.24
C THR A 83 14.57 2.36 -19.85
N SER A 84 13.52 2.71 -19.12
CA SER A 84 13.31 4.03 -18.51
C SER A 84 13.36 3.89 -16.99
N PHE A 85 13.68 4.98 -16.30
CA PHE A 85 13.75 4.99 -14.84
C PHE A 85 12.63 5.86 -14.27
N LYS A 86 12.05 5.41 -13.16
CA LYS A 86 11.06 6.15 -12.39
C LYS A 86 11.54 6.35 -10.97
N GLU A 87 11.56 7.61 -10.53
CA GLU A 87 11.89 7.95 -9.14
C GLU A 87 10.75 7.57 -8.20
N VAL A 88 11.12 6.91 -7.09
CA VAL A 88 10.27 6.59 -5.96
C VAL A 88 10.91 7.24 -4.74
N GLU A 89 10.32 8.33 -4.26
CA GLU A 89 10.95 9.20 -3.27
C GLU A 89 9.98 9.65 -2.16
N LEU A 90 10.54 9.89 -0.98
CA LEU A 90 9.95 10.72 0.05
C LEU A 90 10.50 12.12 -0.11
N LYS A 91 9.65 13.09 -0.44
CA LYS A 91 10.02 14.48 -0.66
C LYS A 91 9.22 15.40 0.25
N LEU A 92 9.91 16.32 0.89
CA LEU A 92 9.33 17.41 1.65
C LEU A 92 9.83 18.72 1.07
N THR A 93 8.90 19.59 0.66
CA THR A 93 9.19 20.98 0.32
C THR A 93 8.45 21.87 1.30
N VAL A 94 9.15 22.81 1.93
CA VAL A 94 8.60 23.70 2.93
C VAL A 94 9.06 25.12 2.72
N ARG A 95 8.13 26.07 2.89
CA ARG A 95 8.41 27.50 2.94
C ARG A 95 7.80 28.07 4.23
N PRO A 96 8.62 28.28 5.28
CA PRO A 96 8.16 28.85 6.53
C PRO A 96 8.11 30.37 6.49
N GLN A 97 7.26 30.95 7.34
CA GLN A 97 7.20 32.37 7.64
C GLN A 97 6.92 32.54 9.13
N ILE A 98 7.84 33.19 9.83
CA ILE A 98 7.69 33.46 11.27
C ILE A 98 6.80 34.70 11.43
N THR A 99 5.82 34.60 12.33
CA THR A 99 4.92 35.71 12.68
C THR A 99 5.43 36.43 13.94
N PRO A 100 5.03 37.71 14.18
CA PRO A 100 5.50 38.47 15.34
C PRO A 100 5.10 37.89 16.70
N ASP A 101 4.18 36.95 16.74
CA ASP A 101 3.68 36.24 17.90
C ASP A 101 4.31 34.84 18.07
N ASP A 102 5.51 34.64 17.55
CA ASP A 102 6.31 33.40 17.60
C ASP A 102 5.61 32.15 17.07
N ARG A 103 4.64 32.34 16.18
CA ARG A 103 4.02 31.25 15.41
C ARG A 103 4.66 31.14 14.04
N ILE A 104 4.50 30.00 13.41
CA ILE A 104 5.11 29.69 12.12
C ILE A 104 4.00 29.36 11.13
N ILE A 105 3.87 30.18 10.09
CA ILE A 105 3.07 29.84 8.90
C ILE A 105 3.96 28.99 8.00
N MET A 106 3.52 27.81 7.61
CA MET A 106 4.27 26.96 6.70
C MET A 106 3.43 26.60 5.49
N LYS A 107 3.96 26.81 4.32
CA LYS A 107 3.46 26.19 3.09
C LYS A 107 4.25 24.90 2.88
N LEU A 108 3.54 23.79 2.77
CA LEU A 108 4.09 22.44 2.75
C LEU A 108 3.62 21.71 1.49
N ASP A 109 4.54 20.97 0.91
CA ASP A 109 4.29 19.98 -0.14
C ASP A 109 5.05 18.70 0.27
N VAL A 110 4.30 17.66 0.61
CA VAL A 110 4.85 16.38 1.06
C VAL A 110 4.41 15.30 0.09
N LYS A 111 5.36 14.65 -0.52
CA LYS A 111 5.15 13.55 -1.45
C LYS A 111 5.84 12.30 -0.93
N GLN A 112 5.13 11.19 -0.89
CA GLN A 112 5.65 9.88 -0.54
C GLN A 112 5.24 8.87 -1.60
N ASP A 113 6.22 8.32 -2.27
CA ASP A 113 6.05 7.23 -3.22
C ASP A 113 6.49 5.93 -2.56
N THR A 114 5.75 4.85 -2.80
CA THR A 114 6.11 3.50 -2.36
C THR A 114 5.98 2.53 -3.53
N VAL A 115 6.85 1.53 -3.52
CA VAL A 115 6.83 0.47 -4.51
C VAL A 115 5.65 -0.44 -4.23
N GLY A 116 4.73 -0.55 -5.15
CA GLY A 116 3.58 -1.43 -5.08
C GLY A 116 3.84 -2.81 -5.71
N ALA A 117 2.78 -3.49 -6.06
CA ALA A 117 2.86 -4.84 -6.62
C ALA A 117 3.38 -4.85 -8.06
N VAL A 118 4.08 -5.93 -8.42
CA VAL A 118 4.46 -6.20 -9.81
C VAL A 118 3.22 -6.65 -10.57
N THR A 119 2.90 -5.93 -11.64
CA THR A 119 1.78 -6.24 -12.53
C THR A 119 2.29 -6.68 -13.91
N ALA A 120 1.40 -7.21 -14.76
CA ALA A 120 1.75 -7.59 -16.13
C ALA A 120 2.28 -6.43 -16.99
N GLY A 121 1.95 -5.18 -16.62
CA GLY A 121 2.42 -3.96 -17.28
C GLY A 121 3.65 -3.32 -16.64
N GLY A 122 4.23 -3.95 -15.60
CA GLY A 122 5.37 -3.43 -14.85
C GLY A 122 5.09 -3.27 -13.36
N LEU A 123 5.95 -2.52 -12.68
CA LEU A 123 5.86 -2.25 -11.26
C LEU A 123 4.90 -1.08 -11.00
N SER A 124 3.92 -1.28 -10.11
CA SER A 124 3.06 -0.18 -9.65
C SER A 124 3.78 0.71 -8.65
N ILE A 125 3.41 1.98 -8.61
CA ILE A 125 3.90 2.95 -7.61
C ILE A 125 2.69 3.59 -6.95
N ASP A 126 2.63 3.45 -5.64
CA ASP A 126 1.62 4.10 -4.83
C ASP A 126 2.14 5.47 -4.39
N THR A 127 1.44 6.53 -4.77
CA THR A 127 1.83 7.91 -4.49
C THR A 127 0.85 8.55 -3.54
N ASN A 128 1.37 9.09 -2.45
CA ASN A 128 0.65 9.95 -1.53
C ASN A 128 1.21 11.37 -1.63
N ASN A 129 0.35 12.35 -1.85
CA ASN A 129 0.75 13.76 -1.93
C ASN A 129 -0.20 14.63 -1.13
N ILE A 130 0.35 15.54 -0.33
CA ILE A 130 -0.40 16.56 0.40
C ILE A 130 0.23 17.93 0.17
N VAL A 131 -0.58 18.89 -0.26
CA VAL A 131 -0.20 20.29 -0.39
C VAL A 131 -1.10 21.11 0.52
N THR A 132 -0.52 21.79 1.50
CA THR A 132 -1.28 22.52 2.49
C THR A 132 -0.52 23.73 3.03
N GLN A 133 -1.25 24.64 3.68
CA GLN A 133 -0.69 25.76 4.42
C GLN A 133 -1.27 25.75 5.83
N VAL A 134 -0.40 25.81 6.83
CA VAL A 134 -0.78 25.71 8.24
C VAL A 134 -0.09 26.79 9.06
N LEU A 135 -0.72 27.16 10.17
CA LEU A 135 -0.15 28.02 11.21
C LEU A 135 0.02 27.18 12.48
N VAL A 136 1.23 27.10 13.00
CA VAL A 136 1.61 26.24 14.13
C VAL A 136 2.44 27.02 15.13
N ASN A 137 2.30 26.70 16.40
CA ASN A 137 3.17 27.25 17.45
C ASN A 137 4.58 26.63 17.38
N ASN A 138 5.58 27.37 17.84
CA ASN A 138 6.95 26.90 17.90
C ASN A 138 7.07 25.64 18.77
N GLY A 139 7.57 24.55 18.22
CA GLY A 139 7.77 23.25 18.89
C GLY A 139 6.52 22.39 19.05
N GLU A 140 5.37 22.83 18.59
CA GLU A 140 4.12 22.05 18.65
C GLU A 140 4.05 21.06 17.46
N THR A 141 3.53 19.87 17.74
CA THR A 141 3.25 18.87 16.71
C THR A 141 1.78 18.90 16.33
N ILE A 142 1.49 19.08 15.06
CA ILE A 142 0.13 19.03 14.54
C ILE A 142 -0.01 17.94 13.49
N VAL A 143 -1.24 17.46 13.32
CA VAL A 143 -1.64 16.58 12.22
C VAL A 143 -1.99 17.44 11.02
N LEU A 144 -1.28 17.26 9.90
CA LEU A 144 -1.60 17.93 8.63
C LEU A 144 -2.82 17.32 7.96
N GLY A 145 -2.98 16.03 8.12
CA GLY A 145 -4.06 15.26 7.53
C GLY A 145 -3.74 13.77 7.50
N GLY A 146 -4.64 13.02 6.92
CA GLY A 146 -4.47 11.59 6.76
C GLY A 146 -5.50 11.02 5.80
N VAL A 147 -5.26 9.79 5.37
CA VAL A 147 -6.14 9.00 4.52
C VAL A 147 -6.35 7.66 5.18
N TYR A 148 -7.59 7.28 5.38
CA TYR A 148 -7.96 5.95 5.81
C TYR A 148 -8.74 5.28 4.68
N ASN A 149 -8.23 4.16 4.21
CA ASN A 149 -8.86 3.39 3.15
C ASN A 149 -9.13 1.96 3.64
N THR A 150 -10.36 1.50 3.43
CA THR A 150 -10.76 0.13 3.72
C THR A 150 -11.38 -0.47 2.48
N ASN A 151 -10.78 -1.51 1.96
CA ASN A 151 -11.30 -2.29 0.85
C ASN A 151 -11.78 -3.65 1.38
N THR A 152 -13.08 -3.90 1.24
CA THR A 152 -13.68 -5.17 1.64
C THR A 152 -14.21 -5.87 0.39
N THR A 153 -13.60 -6.99 0.06
CA THR A 153 -14.01 -7.84 -1.05
C THR A 153 -14.62 -9.11 -0.49
N ARG A 154 -15.88 -9.35 -0.80
CA ARG A 154 -16.58 -10.58 -0.45
C ARG A 154 -16.94 -11.33 -1.73
N SER A 155 -16.40 -12.53 -1.89
CA SER A 155 -16.67 -13.42 -3.00
C SER A 155 -17.35 -14.68 -2.50
N ILE A 156 -18.48 -15.03 -3.13
CA ILE A 156 -19.23 -16.23 -2.85
C ILE A 156 -19.32 -17.06 -4.12
N THR A 157 -18.67 -18.20 -4.14
CA THR A 157 -18.76 -19.17 -5.21
C THR A 157 -19.62 -20.34 -4.73
N LYS A 158 -20.73 -20.63 -5.42
CA LYS A 158 -21.64 -21.71 -5.06
C LYS A 158 -21.98 -22.57 -6.27
N THR A 159 -22.24 -23.84 -6.04
CA THR A 159 -22.82 -24.73 -7.07
C THR A 159 -24.31 -24.41 -7.21
N PRO A 160 -24.80 -24.14 -8.44
CA PRO A 160 -26.23 -23.89 -8.66
C PRO A 160 -27.09 -25.02 -8.10
N PHE A 161 -28.25 -24.69 -7.54
CA PHE A 161 -29.22 -25.58 -6.88
C PHE A 161 -28.73 -26.21 -5.57
N LEU A 162 -27.53 -26.77 -5.50
CA LEU A 162 -26.99 -27.44 -4.33
C LEU A 162 -26.56 -26.47 -3.22
N GLY A 163 -26.02 -25.30 -3.59
CA GLY A 163 -25.60 -24.27 -2.66
C GLY A 163 -26.73 -23.56 -1.92
N ASP A 164 -27.97 -23.70 -2.37
CA ASP A 164 -29.16 -23.04 -1.77
C ASP A 164 -29.98 -23.95 -0.85
N ILE A 165 -29.59 -25.22 -0.70
CA ILE A 165 -30.26 -26.17 0.18
C ILE A 165 -30.00 -25.81 1.65
N PRO A 166 -31.04 -25.68 2.50
CA PRO A 166 -30.86 -25.42 3.90
C PRO A 166 -30.09 -26.60 4.57
N TYR A 167 -29.19 -26.27 5.49
CA TYR A 167 -28.27 -27.18 6.23
C TYR A 167 -27.12 -27.76 5.40
N VAL A 168 -27.34 -28.24 4.18
CA VAL A 168 -26.34 -28.92 3.34
C VAL A 168 -25.63 -27.94 2.40
N GLY A 169 -26.27 -26.83 2.02
CA GLY A 169 -25.74 -25.86 1.07
C GLY A 169 -24.38 -25.22 1.47
N ARG A 170 -24.02 -25.28 2.75
CA ARG A 170 -22.70 -24.82 3.22
C ARG A 170 -21.54 -25.65 2.64
N LEU A 171 -21.74 -26.92 2.34
CA LEU A 171 -20.74 -27.80 1.74
C LEU A 171 -20.52 -27.51 0.24
N PHE A 172 -21.48 -26.83 -0.42
CA PHE A 172 -21.44 -26.52 -1.85
C PHE A 172 -21.22 -25.04 -2.15
N LYS A 173 -20.73 -24.26 -1.15
CA LYS A 173 -20.39 -22.86 -1.33
C LYS A 173 -19.06 -22.53 -0.66
N ARG A 174 -18.26 -21.71 -1.36
CA ARG A 174 -17.01 -21.13 -0.86
C ARG A 174 -17.22 -19.65 -0.66
N ASN A 175 -16.96 -19.17 0.54
CA ASN A 175 -16.94 -17.75 0.87
C ASN A 175 -15.49 -17.32 1.04
N VAL A 176 -15.13 -16.24 0.37
CA VAL A 176 -13.83 -15.59 0.52
C VAL A 176 -14.10 -14.15 0.94
N ASP A 177 -13.72 -13.81 2.16
CA ASP A 177 -13.79 -12.46 2.71
C ASP A 177 -12.36 -11.92 2.79
N GLN A 178 -12.07 -10.85 2.04
CA GLN A 178 -10.79 -10.15 2.06
C GLN A 178 -11.01 -8.73 2.54
N VAL A 179 -10.32 -8.34 3.60
CA VAL A 179 -10.35 -6.98 4.14
C VAL A 179 -8.93 -6.41 4.08
N GLN A 180 -8.75 -5.35 3.32
CA GLN A 180 -7.51 -4.62 3.22
C GLN A 180 -7.73 -3.21 3.80
N LYS A 181 -6.94 -2.86 4.81
CA LYS A 181 -6.96 -1.56 5.46
C LYS A 181 -5.63 -0.87 5.22
N SER A 182 -5.68 0.41 4.89
CA SER A 182 -4.51 1.27 4.74
C SER A 182 -4.78 2.59 5.42
N GLU A 183 -3.84 3.04 6.25
CA GLU A 183 -3.92 4.29 6.98
C GLU A 183 -2.64 5.09 6.74
N LEU A 184 -2.79 6.37 6.42
CA LEU A 184 -1.71 7.34 6.31
C LEU A 184 -2.00 8.50 7.23
N LEU A 185 -1.05 8.86 8.10
CA LEU A 185 -1.11 10.04 8.94
C LEU A 185 0.16 10.86 8.74
N ILE A 186 0.01 12.18 8.59
CA ILE A 186 1.11 13.11 8.38
C ILE A 186 1.13 14.13 9.50
N PHE A 187 2.27 14.16 10.21
CA PHE A 187 2.52 15.07 11.32
C PHE A 187 3.63 16.04 10.94
N ILE A 188 3.59 17.25 11.49
CA ILE A 188 4.67 18.22 11.39
C ILE A 188 4.97 18.86 12.75
N THR A 189 6.26 19.08 13.00
CA THR A 189 6.76 19.76 14.19
C THR A 189 7.76 20.81 13.76
N PRO A 190 7.39 22.08 13.62
CA PRO A 190 8.35 23.17 13.35
C PRO A 190 9.06 23.59 14.63
N ARG A 191 10.32 24.01 14.49
CA ARG A 191 11.09 24.56 15.58
C ARG A 191 11.91 25.75 15.10
N ILE A 192 11.78 26.89 15.77
CA ILE A 192 12.66 28.03 15.58
C ILE A 192 13.99 27.75 16.28
N ILE A 193 15.09 27.89 15.55
CA ILE A 193 16.44 27.79 16.10
C ILE A 193 16.94 29.22 16.28
N GLU A 194 17.07 29.65 17.52
CA GLU A 194 17.69 30.94 17.85
C GLU A 194 19.22 30.78 17.86
N ASP A 195 19.90 31.69 17.20
CA ASP A 195 21.36 31.74 17.24
C ASP A 195 21.78 32.29 18.60
N SER A 196 22.28 31.42 19.50
CA SER A 196 22.74 31.77 20.85
C SER A 196 23.97 32.67 20.86
N LEU A 197 24.49 33.11 19.72
CA LEU A 197 25.65 33.97 19.57
C LEU A 197 25.36 35.48 19.72
N ARG A 198 24.09 35.89 19.94
CA ARG A 198 23.72 37.30 20.02
C ARG A 198 23.91 37.92 21.41
N ASN A 199 24.44 37.18 22.39
CA ASN A 199 24.79 37.65 23.74
C ASN A 199 26.29 37.52 24.05
N ARG A 200 27.11 38.25 23.26
CA ARG A 200 28.46 38.64 23.70
C ARG A 200 28.76 40.08 23.27
#